data_c3b1a922d34c211f5585991c853e1521
#
_entry.id   c3b1a922d34c211f5585991c853e1521
#
_cell.length_a   1.000
_cell.length_b   1.000
_cell.length_c   1.000
_cell.angle_alpha   90.00
_cell.angle_beta   90.00
_cell.angle_gamma   90.00
#
_symmetry.space_group_name_H-M   'P 1'
#
loop_
_entity.id
_entity.type
_entity.pdbx_description
1 polymer ?
#
loop_
_entity_poly.entity_id
_entity_poly.type
_entity_poly.pdbx_seq_one_letter_code
_entity_poly.pdbx_strand_id
1 'polypeptide(L)'
;MPESVRDRCTKAHEYIFLFSKQKNYFYDNEAIKEDAKDWGTRDRSKGKYTSNNDYGQTPHSGLTKSYAKKNKRSVWSVTKKPYKGAHFATYPPDLIEPCIKAGSEVGDIVLDPFMGSGTTAAVAKSLGRDYIGF
;
A
#
# COMPACT_ATOMS: atom_id res chain seq x y z
N MET A 1 -18.99 3.06 -6.08
CA MET A 1 -19.63 4.38 -5.99
C MET A 1 -19.75 4.75 -4.53
N PRO A 2 -19.47 5.98 -4.09
CA PRO A 2 -19.76 6.38 -2.73
C PRO A 2 -21.27 6.26 -2.48
N GLU A 3 -21.65 5.75 -1.31
CA GLU A 3 -23.05 5.67 -0.90
C GLU A 3 -23.65 7.07 -0.77
N SER A 4 -24.91 7.24 -1.20
CA SER A 4 -25.66 8.48 -0.99
C SER A 4 -26.46 8.37 0.30
N VAL A 5 -25.79 8.51 1.45
CA VAL A 5 -26.41 8.41 2.78
C VAL A 5 -26.38 9.76 3.51
N ARG A 6 -27.37 9.99 4.38
CA ARG A 6 -27.51 11.25 5.14
C ARG A 6 -27.50 11.03 6.67
N ASP A 7 -27.59 9.80 7.10
CA ASP A 7 -27.71 9.38 8.51
C ASP A 7 -26.38 8.91 9.14
N ARG A 8 -25.33 8.80 8.32
CA ARG A 8 -23.98 8.37 8.73
C ARG A 8 -22.92 8.86 7.73
N CYS A 9 -21.66 8.71 8.09
CA CYS A 9 -20.57 8.96 7.15
C CYS A 9 -20.62 8.00 5.95
N THR A 10 -20.41 8.55 4.76
CA THR A 10 -20.31 7.74 3.53
C THR A 10 -19.11 6.82 3.59
N LYS A 11 -19.33 5.53 3.36
CA LYS A 11 -18.24 4.55 3.27
C LYS A 11 -17.40 4.83 2.01
N ALA A 12 -16.12 5.12 2.21
CA ALA A 12 -15.19 5.49 1.13
C ALA A 12 -13.97 4.57 1.05
N HIS A 13 -14.05 3.37 1.66
CA HIS A 13 -12.96 2.41 1.67
C HIS A 13 -13.46 0.99 1.39
N GLU A 14 -12.56 0.16 0.88
CA GLU A 14 -12.73 -1.28 0.71
C GLU A 14 -11.57 -1.99 1.41
N TYR A 15 -11.76 -3.26 1.76
CA TYR A 15 -10.75 -4.05 2.46
C TYR A 15 -10.03 -4.99 1.50
N ILE A 16 -8.71 -5.08 1.67
CA ILE A 16 -7.88 -6.14 1.09
C ILE A 16 -7.40 -7.01 2.24
N PHE A 17 -7.68 -8.31 2.16
CA PHE A 17 -7.30 -9.27 3.18
C PHE A 17 -6.10 -10.09 2.72
N LEU A 18 -5.11 -10.27 3.60
CA LEU A 18 -4.00 -11.18 3.39
C LEU A 18 -4.27 -12.48 4.14
N PHE A 19 -4.28 -13.57 3.41
CA PHE A 19 -4.41 -14.92 3.97
C PHE A 19 -3.18 -15.76 3.61
N SER A 20 -2.79 -16.65 4.52
CA SER A 20 -1.74 -17.64 4.28
C SER A 20 -2.17 -19.00 4.80
N LYS A 21 -1.69 -20.08 4.16
CA LYS A 21 -1.95 -21.45 4.63
C LYS A 21 -1.16 -21.79 5.89
N GLN A 22 -0.04 -21.12 6.09
CA GLN A 22 0.89 -21.42 7.18
C GLN A 22 1.38 -20.14 7.84
N LYS A 23 1.89 -20.26 9.05
CA LYS A 23 2.47 -19.13 9.79
C LYS A 23 3.67 -18.51 9.06
N ASN A 24 4.50 -19.34 8.42
CA ASN A 24 5.63 -18.88 7.63
C ASN A 24 5.22 -18.83 6.16
N TYR A 25 5.23 -17.65 5.56
CA TYR A 25 4.89 -17.40 4.17
C TYR A 25 5.83 -16.33 3.59
N PHE A 26 5.95 -16.32 2.27
CA PHE A 26 6.71 -15.29 1.57
C PHE A 26 5.98 -13.95 1.64
N TYR A 27 6.72 -12.90 1.97
CA TYR A 27 6.24 -11.53 1.94
C TYR A 27 7.40 -10.54 1.72
N ASP A 28 7.46 -9.94 0.53
CA ASP A 28 8.49 -8.97 0.17
C ASP A 28 8.03 -7.54 0.52
N ASN A 29 8.37 -7.10 1.72
CA ASN A 29 8.08 -5.74 2.17
C ASN A 29 8.96 -4.69 1.50
N GLU A 30 10.16 -5.07 1.01
CA GLU A 30 11.08 -4.14 0.34
C GLU A 30 10.55 -3.71 -1.02
N ALA A 31 9.95 -4.65 -1.77
CA ALA A 31 9.40 -4.41 -3.11
C ALA A 31 8.22 -3.41 -3.12
N ILE A 32 7.57 -3.23 -1.97
CA ILE A 32 6.39 -2.35 -1.84
C ILE A 32 6.64 -1.10 -0.99
N LYS A 33 7.89 -0.82 -0.59
CA LYS A 33 8.21 0.39 0.16
C LYS A 33 7.82 1.66 -0.61
N GLU A 34 7.30 2.61 0.12
CA GLU A 34 6.95 3.94 -0.37
C GLU A 34 8.08 4.94 -0.14
N ASP A 35 8.15 5.97 -0.97
CA ASP A 35 9.08 7.07 -0.72
C ASP A 35 8.74 7.75 0.60
N ALA A 36 9.75 7.95 1.43
CA ALA A 36 9.58 8.73 2.63
C ALA A 36 9.47 10.21 2.26
N LYS A 37 8.56 10.95 2.89
CA LYS A 37 8.58 12.40 2.76
C LYS A 37 9.90 12.89 3.36
N ASP A 38 10.64 13.62 2.57
CA ASP A 38 11.78 14.36 3.10
C ASP A 38 11.25 15.49 4.02
N TRP A 39 11.39 15.27 5.31
CA TRP A 39 11.03 16.28 6.30
C TRP A 39 12.11 17.35 6.44
N GLY A 40 13.14 17.33 5.55
CA GLY A 40 14.34 18.11 5.70
C GLY A 40 15.08 17.75 6.99
N THR A 41 16.31 18.08 7.09
CA THR A 41 17.06 18.09 8.34
C THR A 41 16.54 19.24 9.20
N ARG A 42 15.41 19.08 9.87
CA ARG A 42 15.01 20.00 10.92
C ARG A 42 16.06 19.91 12.02
N ASP A 43 16.91 20.90 12.06
CA ASP A 43 17.81 21.08 13.20
C ASP A 43 16.97 21.36 14.45
N ARG A 44 16.61 20.28 15.15
CA ARG A 44 15.84 20.35 16.39
C ARG A 44 16.67 20.88 17.55
N SER A 45 17.98 21.08 17.37
CA SER A 45 18.86 21.69 18.39
C SER A 45 18.49 23.15 18.64
N LYS A 46 17.84 23.82 17.67
CA LYS A 46 17.39 25.22 17.77
C LYS A 46 15.94 25.41 18.23
N GLY A 47 15.21 24.34 18.44
CA GLY A 47 13.88 24.41 19.04
C GLY A 47 14.00 24.68 20.54
N LYS A 48 13.69 25.91 20.98
CA LYS A 48 13.39 26.18 22.39
C LYS A 48 12.17 25.38 22.82
N TYR A 49 12.34 24.09 23.11
CA TYR A 49 11.42 23.37 23.95
C TYR A 49 11.77 23.78 25.39
N THR A 50 11.17 24.83 25.87
CA THR A 50 11.07 25.05 27.30
C THR A 50 10.13 23.98 27.82
N SER A 51 10.69 22.85 28.22
CA SER A 51 9.95 21.78 28.84
C SER A 51 9.56 22.19 30.26
N ASN A 52 8.46 22.90 30.39
CA ASN A 52 7.74 22.98 31.68
C ASN A 52 6.73 21.83 31.78
N ASN A 53 7.07 20.64 31.28
CA ASN A 53 6.24 19.47 31.46
C ASN A 53 6.87 18.61 32.57
N ASP A 54 6.20 18.62 33.72
CA ASP A 54 6.48 17.87 34.94
C ASP A 54 6.35 16.34 34.80
N TYR A 55 6.28 15.85 33.58
CA TYR A 55 6.19 14.44 33.22
C TYR A 55 7.49 13.97 32.59
N GLY A 56 8.58 13.91 33.31
CA GLY A 56 9.86 13.22 33.04
C GLY A 56 10.11 12.52 31.69
N GLN A 57 9.55 13.03 30.60
CA GLN A 57 9.80 12.50 29.25
C GLN A 57 11.17 12.96 28.81
N THR A 58 12.13 12.05 28.86
CA THR A 58 13.41 12.22 28.17
C THR A 58 13.11 12.62 26.72
N PRO A 59 13.78 13.66 26.19
CA PRO A 59 13.66 14.00 24.78
C PRO A 59 14.01 12.74 23.99
N HIS A 60 13.04 12.18 23.26
CA HIS A 60 13.36 11.16 22.30
C HIS A 60 14.42 11.78 21.39
N SER A 61 15.62 11.23 21.41
CA SER A 61 16.68 11.56 20.45
C SER A 61 16.09 11.25 19.08
N GLY A 62 15.44 12.27 18.51
CA GLY A 62 14.66 12.12 17.30
C GLY A 62 15.56 11.57 16.23
N LEU A 63 15.05 10.60 15.50
CA LEU A 63 15.65 10.01 14.33
C LEU A 63 16.30 11.11 13.46
N THR A 64 17.61 11.25 13.61
CA THR A 64 18.43 12.17 12.79
C THR A 64 18.72 11.57 11.43
N LYS A 65 18.26 10.32 11.19
CA LYS A 65 18.41 9.63 9.91
C LYS A 65 17.21 9.91 9.03
N SER A 66 17.42 10.58 7.91
CA SER A 66 16.48 10.64 6.82
C SER A 66 16.49 9.28 6.12
N TYR A 67 15.35 8.60 6.09
CA TYR A 67 15.19 7.36 5.33
C TYR A 67 14.58 7.72 3.98
N ALA A 68 15.22 7.26 2.89
CA ALA A 68 14.70 7.47 1.54
C ALA A 68 13.36 6.74 1.33
N LYS A 69 13.17 5.60 1.99
CA LYS A 69 11.96 4.78 1.89
C LYS A 69 11.39 4.42 3.26
N LYS A 70 10.09 4.22 3.30
CA LYS A 70 9.33 3.77 4.48
C LYS A 70 8.46 2.58 4.12
N ASN A 71 8.09 1.77 5.10
CA ASN A 71 7.14 0.68 4.89
C ASN A 71 5.80 1.21 4.36
N LYS A 72 5.19 0.47 3.43
CA LYS A 72 3.86 0.78 2.92
C LYS A 72 2.85 0.78 4.06
N ARG A 73 1.99 1.79 4.07
CA ARG A 73 0.93 1.92 5.08
C ARG A 73 -0.26 1.02 4.75
N SER A 74 -1.05 0.68 5.77
CA SER A 74 -2.26 -0.14 5.62
C SER A 74 -3.40 0.57 4.91
N VAL A 75 -3.39 1.91 4.85
CA VAL A 75 -4.39 2.69 4.12
C VAL A 75 -3.78 3.15 2.80
N TRP A 76 -4.40 2.73 1.69
CA TRP A 76 -3.97 3.05 0.34
C TRP A 76 -4.97 4.00 -0.33
N SER A 77 -4.46 5.06 -0.93
CA SER A 77 -5.26 5.93 -1.79
C SER A 77 -4.98 5.58 -3.25
N VAL A 78 -5.95 4.97 -3.89
CA VAL A 78 -5.83 4.52 -5.27
C VAL A 78 -6.85 5.28 -6.12
N THR A 79 -6.37 5.99 -7.13
CA THR A 79 -7.23 6.76 -8.04
C THR A 79 -7.82 5.83 -9.10
N LYS A 80 -9.12 5.85 -9.24
CA LYS A 80 -9.81 5.13 -10.33
C LYS A 80 -9.45 5.78 -11.67
N LYS A 81 -8.90 4.98 -12.58
CA LYS A 81 -8.68 5.39 -13.96
C LYS A 81 -9.84 4.89 -14.81
N PRO A 82 -10.42 5.72 -15.70
CA PRO A 82 -11.50 5.27 -16.56
C PRO A 82 -10.98 4.17 -17.50
N TYR A 83 -11.70 3.05 -17.53
CA TYR A 83 -11.42 1.95 -18.45
C TYR A 83 -12.26 2.11 -19.71
N LYS A 84 -11.62 2.08 -20.89
CA LYS A 84 -12.29 2.31 -22.19
C LYS A 84 -12.97 1.05 -22.76
N GLY A 85 -12.88 -0.10 -22.11
CA GLY A 85 -13.48 -1.35 -22.53
C GLY A 85 -14.88 -1.57 -21.93
N ALA A 86 -15.59 -2.59 -22.41
CA ALA A 86 -16.97 -2.94 -22.03
C ALA A 86 -17.07 -3.71 -20.70
N HIS A 87 -16.29 -3.34 -19.67
CA HIS A 87 -16.35 -3.96 -18.35
C HIS A 87 -16.75 -2.95 -17.28
N PHE A 88 -17.79 -3.30 -16.50
CA PHE A 88 -18.41 -2.40 -15.51
C PHE A 88 -17.69 -2.35 -14.15
N ALA A 89 -16.84 -3.34 -13.82
CA ALA A 89 -16.21 -3.47 -12.50
C ALA A 89 -14.71 -3.80 -12.61
N THR A 90 -13.93 -2.86 -13.14
CA THR A 90 -12.48 -3.00 -13.21
C THR A 90 -11.80 -2.25 -12.06
N TYR A 91 -10.80 -2.85 -11.47
CA TYR A 91 -9.89 -2.15 -10.56
C TYR A 91 -8.63 -1.69 -11.29
N PRO A 92 -8.00 -0.57 -10.83
CA PRO A 92 -6.80 -0.06 -11.48
C PRO A 92 -5.57 -0.96 -11.19
N PRO A 93 -4.61 -1.06 -12.12
CA PRO A 93 -3.35 -1.77 -11.91
C PRO A 93 -2.64 -1.39 -10.61
N ASP A 94 -2.65 -0.13 -10.26
CA ASP A 94 -2.01 0.43 -9.06
C ASP A 94 -2.54 -0.19 -7.74
N LEU A 95 -3.72 -0.83 -7.77
CA LEU A 95 -4.29 -1.53 -6.62
C LEU A 95 -3.66 -2.92 -6.45
N ILE A 96 -3.53 -3.70 -7.53
CA ILE A 96 -3.10 -5.09 -7.45
C ILE A 96 -1.57 -5.24 -7.49
N GLU A 97 -0.86 -4.27 -8.07
CA GLU A 97 0.58 -4.31 -8.21
C GLU A 97 1.31 -4.53 -6.87
N PRO A 98 1.02 -3.79 -5.78
CA PRO A 98 1.63 -4.05 -4.48
C PRO A 98 1.32 -5.43 -3.93
N CYS A 99 0.12 -5.97 -4.19
CA CYS A 99 -0.27 -7.31 -3.74
C CYS A 99 0.58 -8.39 -4.41
N ILE A 100 0.76 -8.29 -5.73
CA ILE A 100 1.57 -9.23 -6.50
C ILE A 100 3.05 -9.14 -6.09
N LYS A 101 3.59 -7.92 -5.97
CA LYS A 101 4.99 -7.71 -5.55
C LYS A 101 5.28 -8.25 -4.16
N ALA A 102 4.36 -8.05 -3.22
CA ALA A 102 4.55 -8.52 -1.85
C ALA A 102 4.38 -10.04 -1.71
N GLY A 103 3.46 -10.63 -2.47
CA GLY A 103 3.04 -12.02 -2.28
C GLY A 103 3.68 -13.03 -3.22
N SER A 104 4.55 -12.62 -4.14
CA SER A 104 5.17 -13.52 -5.11
C SER A 104 6.57 -13.08 -5.54
N GLU A 105 7.41 -14.03 -5.95
CA GLU A 105 8.70 -13.79 -6.59
C GLU A 105 8.55 -13.74 -8.13
N VAL A 106 9.59 -13.24 -8.80
CA VAL A 106 9.67 -13.29 -10.29
C VAL A 106 9.68 -14.75 -10.72
N GLY A 107 8.82 -15.12 -11.67
CA GLY A 107 8.64 -16.48 -12.16
C GLY A 107 7.57 -17.29 -11.42
N ASP A 108 7.00 -16.76 -10.34
CA ASP A 108 5.87 -17.40 -9.65
C ASP A 108 4.57 -17.26 -10.45
N ILE A 109 3.58 -18.10 -10.09
CA ILE A 109 2.25 -18.11 -10.73
C ILE A 109 1.27 -17.34 -9.88
N VAL A 110 0.61 -16.35 -10.48
CA VAL A 110 -0.51 -15.59 -9.87
C VAL A 110 -1.83 -16.17 -10.35
N LEU A 111 -2.67 -16.62 -9.43
CA LEU A 111 -4.01 -17.14 -9.72
C LEU A 111 -5.06 -16.05 -9.49
N ASP A 112 -5.90 -15.81 -10.49
CA ASP A 112 -7.09 -14.97 -10.36
C ASP A 112 -8.33 -15.73 -10.89
N PRO A 113 -9.16 -16.29 -9.99
CA PRO A 113 -10.35 -17.04 -10.41
C PRO A 113 -11.47 -16.16 -10.96
N PHE A 114 -11.36 -14.84 -10.88
CA PHE A 114 -12.36 -13.88 -11.37
C PHE A 114 -11.68 -12.80 -12.23
N MET A 115 -10.89 -13.23 -13.20
CA MET A 115 -9.96 -12.37 -13.94
C MET A 115 -10.61 -11.21 -14.70
N GLY A 116 -11.87 -11.36 -15.15
CA GLY A 116 -12.61 -10.29 -15.83
C GLY A 116 -11.87 -9.71 -17.03
N SER A 117 -11.51 -8.41 -16.96
CA SER A 117 -10.78 -7.72 -18.02
C SER A 117 -9.29 -8.08 -18.12
N GLY A 118 -8.77 -8.94 -17.23
CA GLY A 118 -7.38 -9.37 -17.23
C GLY A 118 -6.39 -8.40 -16.57
N THR A 119 -6.84 -7.52 -15.70
CA THR A 119 -5.97 -6.56 -15.01
C THR A 119 -4.87 -7.27 -14.21
N THR A 120 -5.23 -8.32 -13.45
CA THR A 120 -4.26 -9.14 -12.70
C THR A 120 -3.23 -9.78 -13.63
N ALA A 121 -3.68 -10.38 -14.73
CA ALA A 121 -2.81 -11.03 -15.70
C ALA A 121 -1.81 -10.04 -16.33
N ALA A 122 -2.31 -8.87 -16.74
CA ALA A 122 -1.47 -7.83 -17.34
C ALA A 122 -0.40 -7.34 -16.37
N VAL A 123 -0.76 -7.13 -15.10
CA VAL A 123 0.19 -6.70 -14.06
C VAL A 123 1.17 -7.82 -13.72
N ALA A 124 0.71 -9.05 -13.50
CA ALA A 124 1.58 -10.21 -13.24
C ALA A 124 2.64 -10.36 -14.33
N LYS A 125 2.21 -10.35 -15.59
CA LYS A 125 3.11 -10.45 -16.75
C LYS A 125 4.12 -9.29 -16.81
N SER A 126 3.67 -8.06 -16.55
CA SER A 126 4.56 -6.89 -16.55
C SER A 126 5.62 -6.95 -15.46
N LEU A 127 5.34 -7.67 -14.38
CA LEU A 127 6.24 -7.89 -13.26
C LEU A 127 7.07 -9.18 -13.39
N GLY A 128 6.98 -9.89 -14.52
CA GLY A 128 7.73 -11.13 -14.76
C GLY A 128 7.18 -12.34 -14.00
N ARG A 129 5.89 -12.34 -13.67
CA ARG A 129 5.18 -13.50 -13.09
C ARG A 129 4.33 -14.15 -14.15
N ASP A 130 4.14 -15.47 -14.03
CA ASP A 130 3.11 -16.18 -14.78
C ASP A 130 1.74 -15.97 -14.15
N TYR A 131 0.67 -16.31 -14.87
CA TYR A 131 -0.68 -16.17 -14.34
C TYR A 131 -1.60 -17.27 -14.84
N ILE A 132 -2.59 -17.60 -14.03
CA ILE A 132 -3.72 -18.45 -14.36
C ILE A 132 -4.99 -17.68 -14.02
N GLY A 133 -5.97 -17.64 -14.93
CA GLY A 133 -7.24 -16.95 -14.70
C GLY A 133 -8.41 -17.60 -15.41
N PHE A 134 -9.60 -17.37 -14.88
CA PHE A 134 -10.88 -17.89 -15.39
C PHE A 134 -11.88 -16.76 -15.57
#